data_985fb57e13e2d79bcb6d113bec93e335
#
_entry.id   985fb57e13e2d79bcb6d113bec93e335
#
_cell.length_a   1.000
_cell.length_b   1.000
_cell.length_c   1.000
_cell.angle_alpha   90.00
_cell.angle_beta   90.00
_cell.angle_gamma   90.00
#
_symmetry.space_group_name_H-M   'P 1'
#
loop_
_entity.id
_entity.type
_entity.pdbx_description
1 polymer ?
#
loop_
_entity_poly.entity_id
_entity_poly.type
_entity_poly.pdbx_seq_one_letter_code
_entity_poly.pdbx_strand_id
1 'polypeptide(L)'
;MLITPINILALIFAYLIGSIPTSVWLGKYYYGIDIREHGSGNAGATNTFRIFGKKLGITVLIVDILKGWIAVKLFYVLYESGQSVDELFNLKIRLGICALLGHVFPIYVGFKGGKGVATLLGIILAINHEAALMSIGVFLITLVISGYVSLSSIIAGVFFPVVVMVISKTSQPDMVVFALMITIAVVITHQKNIERLLSKKESRVKILKRKSREEDNISASKGNMQVK
;
A
#
# COMPACT_ATOMS: atom_id res chain seq x y z
N MET A 1 -5.32 22.54 19.07
CA MET A 1 -5.05 23.30 17.82
C MET A 1 -6.36 23.79 17.24
N LEU A 2 -6.54 25.11 17.10
CA LEU A 2 -7.66 25.68 16.37
C LEU A 2 -7.53 25.31 14.88
N ILE A 3 -8.60 24.81 14.30
CA ILE A 3 -8.64 24.47 12.86
C ILE A 3 -8.69 25.79 12.09
N THR A 4 -7.58 26.21 11.53
CA THR A 4 -7.50 27.41 10.68
C THR A 4 -7.99 27.11 9.26
N PRO A 5 -8.46 28.10 8.50
CA PRO A 5 -8.85 27.92 7.10
C PRO A 5 -7.73 27.28 6.24
N ILE A 6 -6.47 27.63 6.52
CA ILE A 6 -5.32 27.06 5.79
C ILE A 6 -5.13 25.56 6.10
N ASN A 7 -5.41 25.12 7.33
CA ASN A 7 -5.37 23.71 7.70
C ASN A 7 -6.45 22.91 6.96
N ILE A 8 -7.67 23.47 6.85
CA ILE A 8 -8.77 22.85 6.09
C ILE A 8 -8.35 22.69 4.62
N LEU A 9 -7.80 23.74 4.02
CA LEU A 9 -7.34 23.71 2.64
C LEU A 9 -6.28 22.63 2.42
N ALA A 10 -5.32 22.50 3.33
CA ALA A 10 -4.29 21.46 3.24
C ALA A 10 -4.86 20.04 3.38
N LEU A 11 -5.84 19.80 4.24
CA LEU A 11 -6.54 18.52 4.35
C LEU A 11 -7.26 18.16 3.04
N ILE A 12 -7.90 19.16 2.40
CA ILE A 12 -8.51 19.00 1.08
C ILE A 12 -7.45 18.64 0.03
N PHE A 13 -6.31 19.34 -0.01
CA PHE A 13 -5.23 19.02 -0.94
C PHE A 13 -4.64 17.64 -0.68
N ALA A 14 -4.45 17.23 0.58
CA ALA A 14 -4.00 15.89 0.93
C ALA A 14 -4.97 14.81 0.39
N TYR A 15 -6.28 15.03 0.52
CA TYR A 15 -7.29 14.14 -0.04
C TYR A 15 -7.22 14.10 -1.58
N LEU A 16 -7.08 15.26 -2.24
CA LEU A 16 -6.99 15.34 -3.70
C LEU A 16 -5.72 14.63 -4.23
N ILE A 17 -4.58 14.83 -3.58
CA ILE A 17 -3.33 14.11 -3.90
C ILE A 17 -3.53 12.60 -3.73
N GLY A 18 -4.10 12.17 -2.61
CA GLY A 18 -4.43 10.78 -2.34
C GLY A 18 -5.37 10.18 -3.39
N SER A 19 -6.31 11.00 -3.89
CA SER A 19 -7.33 10.60 -4.87
C SER A 19 -6.78 10.32 -6.27
N ILE A 20 -5.51 10.65 -6.59
CA ILE A 20 -4.90 10.34 -7.89
C ILE A 20 -4.98 8.84 -8.16
N PRO A 21 -5.82 8.39 -9.14
CA PRO A 21 -6.09 6.98 -9.36
C PRO A 21 -5.12 6.41 -10.40
N THR A 22 -3.84 6.34 -10.06
CA THR A 22 -2.73 6.03 -10.97
C THR A 22 -2.98 4.80 -11.83
N SER A 23 -3.45 3.71 -11.22
CA SER A 23 -3.68 2.44 -11.93
C SER A 23 -4.81 2.54 -12.96
N VAL A 24 -5.87 3.31 -12.66
CA VAL A 24 -7.01 3.52 -13.58
C VAL A 24 -6.58 4.39 -14.76
N TRP A 25 -5.89 5.51 -14.49
CA TRP A 25 -5.44 6.41 -15.56
C TRP A 25 -4.43 5.75 -16.48
N LEU A 26 -3.43 5.05 -15.95
CA LEU A 26 -2.45 4.34 -16.77
C LEU A 26 -3.09 3.18 -17.57
N GLY A 27 -4.04 2.45 -16.97
CA GLY A 27 -4.78 1.41 -17.68
C GLY A 27 -5.58 1.95 -18.85
N LYS A 28 -6.31 3.05 -18.65
CA LYS A 28 -7.06 3.71 -19.72
C LYS A 28 -6.15 4.31 -20.79
N TYR A 29 -5.03 4.94 -20.38
CA TYR A 29 -4.12 5.59 -21.32
C TYR A 29 -3.37 4.60 -22.22
N TYR A 30 -2.79 3.53 -21.64
CA TYR A 30 -1.95 2.59 -22.40
C TYR A 30 -2.71 1.42 -23.02
N TYR A 31 -3.86 1.03 -22.45
CA TYR A 31 -4.58 -0.18 -22.85
C TYR A 31 -6.06 0.06 -23.19
N GLY A 32 -6.58 1.28 -23.00
CA GLY A 32 -7.99 1.60 -23.26
C GLY A 32 -8.98 0.94 -22.29
N ILE A 33 -8.51 0.30 -21.18
CA ILE A 33 -9.37 -0.45 -20.28
C ILE A 33 -9.32 0.07 -18.85
N ASP A 34 -10.41 -0.11 -18.12
CA ASP A 34 -10.47 0.18 -16.69
C ASP A 34 -10.05 -1.05 -15.89
N ILE A 35 -8.98 -0.92 -15.13
CA ILE A 35 -8.41 -2.02 -14.34
C ILE A 35 -9.38 -2.59 -13.31
N ARG A 36 -10.39 -1.82 -12.91
CA ARG A 36 -11.41 -2.23 -11.93
C ARG A 36 -12.38 -3.27 -12.49
N GLU A 37 -12.45 -3.43 -13.80
CA GLU A 37 -13.24 -4.46 -14.50
C GLU A 37 -12.46 -5.75 -14.72
N HIS A 38 -11.17 -5.78 -14.33
CA HIS A 38 -10.27 -6.89 -14.61
C HIS A 38 -9.56 -7.43 -13.37
N GLY A 39 -9.21 -8.70 -13.39
CA GLY A 39 -8.44 -9.37 -12.33
C GLY A 39 -9.18 -9.39 -10.99
N SER A 40 -8.62 -8.74 -9.96
CA SER A 40 -9.27 -8.65 -8.64
C SER A 40 -10.29 -7.52 -8.53
N GLY A 41 -10.43 -6.69 -9.55
CA GLY A 41 -11.29 -5.51 -9.53
C GLY A 41 -10.75 -4.34 -8.68
N ASN A 42 -9.51 -4.43 -8.19
CA ASN A 42 -8.93 -3.41 -7.31
C ASN A 42 -8.05 -2.42 -8.09
N ALA A 43 -8.19 -1.13 -7.79
CA ALA A 43 -7.40 -0.05 -8.40
C ALA A 43 -6.06 0.16 -7.68
N GLY A 44 -5.20 -0.86 -7.60
CA GLY A 44 -3.91 -0.78 -6.91
C GLY A 44 -2.80 -1.57 -7.60
N ALA A 45 -1.56 -1.37 -7.12
CA ALA A 45 -0.35 -1.93 -7.71
C ALA A 45 -0.42 -3.45 -7.94
N THR A 46 -0.90 -4.24 -6.96
CA THR A 46 -0.97 -5.71 -7.09
C THR A 46 -1.82 -6.17 -8.25
N ASN A 47 -2.98 -5.52 -8.50
CA ASN A 47 -3.81 -5.83 -9.66
C ASN A 47 -3.15 -5.34 -10.95
N THR A 48 -2.48 -4.19 -10.91
CA THR A 48 -1.71 -3.66 -12.04
C THR A 48 -0.58 -4.61 -12.44
N PHE A 49 0.17 -5.18 -11.49
CA PHE A 49 1.17 -6.22 -11.76
C PHE A 49 0.57 -7.43 -12.48
N ARG A 50 -0.63 -7.84 -12.07
CA ARG A 50 -1.33 -9.00 -12.61
C ARG A 50 -1.81 -8.78 -14.05
N ILE A 51 -2.39 -7.62 -14.34
CA ILE A 51 -3.07 -7.34 -15.61
C ILE A 51 -2.13 -6.70 -16.63
N PHE A 52 -1.31 -5.72 -16.20
CA PHE A 52 -0.45 -4.92 -17.10
C PHE A 52 1.03 -5.25 -16.97
N GLY A 53 1.41 -6.20 -16.08
CA GLY A 53 2.78 -6.64 -15.91
C GLY A 53 3.64 -5.73 -15.03
N LYS A 54 4.95 -6.06 -14.99
CA LYS A 54 5.88 -5.49 -14.01
C LYS A 54 6.08 -3.98 -14.16
N LYS A 55 6.25 -3.48 -15.39
CA LYS A 55 6.58 -2.07 -15.63
C LYS A 55 5.51 -1.13 -15.03
N LEU A 56 4.25 -1.31 -15.41
CA LEU A 56 3.17 -0.47 -14.88
C LEU A 56 2.87 -0.76 -13.41
N GLY A 57 3.00 -2.03 -12.97
CA GLY A 57 2.85 -2.37 -11.56
C GLY A 57 3.83 -1.64 -10.65
N ILE A 58 5.11 -1.53 -11.05
CA ILE A 58 6.13 -0.76 -10.34
C ILE A 58 5.80 0.74 -10.38
N THR A 59 5.42 1.27 -11.52
CA THR A 59 5.04 2.68 -11.64
C THR A 59 3.90 3.04 -10.69
N VAL A 60 2.83 2.24 -10.68
CA VAL A 60 1.69 2.45 -9.77
C VAL A 60 2.13 2.35 -8.30
N LEU A 61 2.96 1.36 -7.96
CA LEU A 61 3.47 1.19 -6.60
C LEU A 61 4.24 2.44 -6.13
N ILE A 62 5.16 2.93 -6.95
CA ILE A 62 5.98 4.11 -6.63
C ILE A 62 5.10 5.36 -6.50
N VAL A 63 4.21 5.61 -7.45
CA VAL A 63 3.32 6.79 -7.41
C VAL A 63 2.37 6.74 -6.21
N ASP A 64 1.83 5.56 -5.88
CA ASP A 64 0.95 5.40 -4.72
C ASP A 64 1.69 5.61 -3.39
N ILE A 65 2.97 5.21 -3.28
CA ILE A 65 3.83 5.54 -2.13
C ILE A 65 4.09 7.05 -2.08
N LEU A 66 4.52 7.63 -3.19
CA LEU A 66 4.87 9.04 -3.28
C LEU A 66 3.70 9.95 -2.94
N LYS A 67 2.48 9.67 -3.43
CA LYS A 67 1.32 10.50 -3.12
C LYS A 67 0.99 10.54 -1.63
N GLY A 68 1.14 9.41 -0.92
CA GLY A 68 0.98 9.36 0.54
C GLY A 68 2.06 10.15 1.27
N TRP A 69 3.31 10.01 0.84
CA TRP A 69 4.45 10.73 1.40
C TRP A 69 4.33 12.26 1.15
N ILE A 70 4.02 12.69 -0.07
CA ILE A 70 3.86 14.11 -0.44
C ILE A 70 2.70 14.74 0.35
N ALA A 71 1.56 14.05 0.46
CA ALA A 71 0.42 14.56 1.18
C ALA A 71 0.76 14.87 2.65
N VAL A 72 1.50 13.98 3.34
CA VAL A 72 1.95 14.26 4.70
C VAL A 72 2.94 15.43 4.72
N LYS A 73 3.84 15.53 3.71
CA LYS A 73 4.84 16.62 3.64
C LYS A 73 4.23 18.02 3.46
N LEU A 74 2.95 18.14 3.14
CA LEU A 74 2.24 19.43 3.16
C LEU A 74 2.34 20.14 4.53
N PHE A 75 2.61 19.40 5.63
CA PHE A 75 2.79 20.02 6.94
C PHE A 75 3.94 21.06 6.95
N TYR A 76 4.96 20.92 6.11
CA TYR A 76 6.04 21.91 6.02
C TYR A 76 5.57 23.28 5.54
N VAL A 77 4.52 23.33 4.70
CA VAL A 77 3.92 24.58 4.23
C VAL A 77 3.09 25.25 5.32
N LEU A 78 2.64 24.46 6.30
CA LEU A 78 1.75 24.87 7.38
C LEU A 78 2.50 25.08 8.70
N TYR A 79 3.81 24.84 8.68
CA TYR A 79 4.63 25.00 9.87
C TYR A 79 4.70 26.49 10.27
N GLU A 80 4.26 26.80 11.47
CA GLU A 80 4.41 28.10 12.09
C GLU A 80 5.38 27.99 13.27
N SER A 81 6.24 28.99 13.42
CA SER A 81 7.15 29.07 14.57
C SER A 81 6.35 29.15 15.87
N GLY A 82 6.64 28.24 16.82
CA GLY A 82 5.95 28.18 18.11
C GLY A 82 4.92 27.06 18.24
N GLN A 83 4.67 26.29 17.19
CA GLN A 83 3.85 25.07 17.30
C GLN A 83 4.58 24.00 18.12
N SER A 84 3.84 23.28 18.97
CA SER A 84 4.38 22.15 19.71
C SER A 84 4.66 20.95 18.81
N VAL A 85 5.57 20.08 19.24
CA VAL A 85 5.89 18.81 18.53
C VAL A 85 4.63 17.96 18.34
N ASP A 86 3.75 17.95 19.34
CA ASP A 86 2.51 17.16 19.31
C ASP A 86 1.50 17.72 18.30
N GLU A 87 1.39 19.06 18.18
CA GLU A 87 0.53 19.67 17.17
C GLU A 87 0.97 19.36 15.75
N LEU A 88 2.28 19.42 15.50
CA LEU A 88 2.86 19.06 14.19
C LEU A 88 2.66 17.58 13.88
N PHE A 89 2.82 16.72 14.88
CA PHE A 89 2.63 15.29 14.73
C PHE A 89 1.18 14.97 14.37
N ASN A 90 0.23 15.58 15.08
CA ASN A 90 -1.21 15.43 14.83
C ASN A 90 -1.61 15.93 13.44
N LEU A 91 -1.00 17.01 12.97
CA LEU A 91 -1.24 17.52 11.62
C LEU A 91 -0.78 16.50 10.56
N LYS A 92 0.41 15.89 10.71
CA LYS A 92 0.91 14.84 9.82
C LYS A 92 -0.05 13.64 9.75
N ILE A 93 -0.57 13.19 10.89
CA ILE A 93 -1.56 12.11 10.96
C ILE A 93 -2.83 12.48 10.18
N ARG A 94 -3.40 13.67 10.42
CA ARG A 94 -4.62 14.13 9.74
C ARG A 94 -4.45 14.21 8.22
N LEU A 95 -3.33 14.76 7.75
CA LEU A 95 -2.99 14.81 6.33
C LEU A 95 -2.88 13.39 5.74
N GLY A 96 -2.23 12.48 6.47
CA GLY A 96 -2.11 11.07 6.07
C GLY A 96 -3.47 10.37 5.96
N ILE A 97 -4.37 10.58 6.93
CA ILE A 97 -5.73 10.02 6.91
C ILE A 97 -6.50 10.55 5.68
N CYS A 98 -6.43 11.85 5.39
CA CYS A 98 -7.07 12.43 4.21
C CYS A 98 -6.53 11.83 2.91
N ALA A 99 -5.21 11.64 2.80
CA ALA A 99 -4.59 11.01 1.63
C ALA A 99 -5.01 9.53 1.49
N LEU A 100 -5.11 8.79 2.59
CA LEU A 100 -5.60 7.41 2.58
C LEU A 100 -7.06 7.33 2.12
N LEU A 101 -7.92 8.19 2.67
CA LEU A 101 -9.32 8.30 2.26
C LEU A 101 -9.44 8.65 0.77
N GLY A 102 -8.59 9.55 0.27
CA GLY A 102 -8.50 9.86 -1.15
C GLY A 102 -8.14 8.65 -2.00
N HIS A 103 -7.19 7.81 -1.56
CA HIS A 103 -6.84 6.59 -2.29
C HIS A 103 -7.97 5.53 -2.29
N VAL A 104 -8.67 5.36 -1.16
CA VAL A 104 -9.76 4.38 -1.04
C VAL A 104 -11.03 4.86 -1.74
N PHE A 105 -11.32 6.16 -1.60
CA PHE A 105 -12.49 6.82 -2.16
C PHE A 105 -12.11 7.98 -3.10
N PRO A 106 -11.46 7.72 -4.24
CA PRO A 106 -10.94 8.75 -5.12
C PRO A 106 -12.05 9.49 -5.87
N ILE A 107 -12.10 10.82 -5.68
CA ILE A 107 -13.10 11.68 -6.32
C ILE A 107 -13.04 11.64 -7.85
N TYR A 108 -11.83 11.51 -8.43
CA TYR A 108 -11.62 11.56 -9.88
C TYR A 108 -12.19 10.35 -10.65
N VAL A 109 -12.57 9.26 -9.96
CA VAL A 109 -13.03 8.01 -10.60
C VAL A 109 -14.23 7.39 -9.87
N GLY A 110 -15.10 8.25 -9.32
CA GLY A 110 -16.38 7.83 -8.74
C GLY A 110 -16.23 7.05 -7.43
N PHE A 111 -15.28 7.45 -6.57
CA PHE A 111 -15.09 6.94 -5.21
C PHE A 111 -14.80 5.42 -5.11
N LYS A 112 -14.37 4.78 -6.18
CA LYS A 112 -13.99 3.36 -6.22
C LYS A 112 -12.49 3.21 -6.46
N GLY A 113 -11.72 3.19 -5.39
CA GLY A 113 -10.26 3.17 -5.39
C GLY A 113 -9.63 1.83 -5.05
N GLY A 114 -8.43 1.92 -4.46
CA GLY A 114 -7.64 0.78 -4.00
C GLY A 114 -7.81 0.50 -2.49
N LYS A 115 -6.88 -0.30 -1.93
CA LYS A 115 -6.88 -0.65 -0.51
C LYS A 115 -5.97 0.24 0.35
N GLY A 116 -5.18 1.07 -0.28
CA GLY A 116 -4.35 2.04 0.40
C GLY A 116 -3.01 1.54 0.93
N VAL A 117 -2.62 0.27 0.75
CA VAL A 117 -1.38 -0.29 1.34
C VAL A 117 -0.13 0.48 0.94
N ALA A 118 0.07 0.74 -0.35
CA ALA A 118 1.21 1.51 -0.85
C ALA A 118 1.17 2.97 -0.37
N THR A 119 -0.02 3.58 -0.36
CA THR A 119 -0.23 4.95 0.13
C THR A 119 0.04 5.02 1.64
N LEU A 120 -0.43 4.03 2.42
CA LEU A 120 -0.12 3.90 3.85
C LEU A 120 1.39 3.80 4.09
N LEU A 121 2.10 2.99 3.29
CA LEU A 121 3.55 2.92 3.39
C LEU A 121 4.20 4.29 3.20
N GLY A 122 3.76 5.07 2.21
CA GLY A 122 4.24 6.44 1.99
C GLY A 122 3.93 7.37 3.17
N ILE A 123 2.74 7.27 3.74
CA ILE A 123 2.32 8.03 4.93
C ILE A 123 3.21 7.69 6.12
N ILE A 124 3.39 6.39 6.41
CA ILE A 124 4.19 5.93 7.56
C ILE A 124 5.66 6.33 7.38
N LEU A 125 6.23 6.22 6.17
CA LEU A 125 7.59 6.70 5.85
C LEU A 125 7.77 8.19 6.14
N ALA A 126 6.73 9.01 5.91
CA ALA A 126 6.78 10.44 6.18
C ALA A 126 6.63 10.79 7.66
N ILE A 127 5.94 9.96 8.46
CA ILE A 127 5.68 10.17 9.89
C ILE A 127 6.79 9.54 10.74
N ASN A 128 7.07 8.25 10.52
CA ASN A 128 8.04 7.45 11.28
C ASN A 128 8.68 6.41 10.34
N HIS A 129 9.87 6.72 9.87
CA HIS A 129 10.60 5.88 8.91
C HIS A 129 11.05 4.53 9.51
N GLU A 130 11.36 4.48 10.81
CA GLU A 130 11.75 3.24 11.47
C GLU A 130 10.59 2.24 11.51
N ALA A 131 9.40 2.71 11.92
CA ALA A 131 8.20 1.88 11.91
C ALA A 131 7.81 1.42 10.48
N ALA A 132 8.05 2.27 9.47
CA ALA A 132 7.84 1.90 8.07
C ALA A 132 8.78 0.78 7.63
N LEU A 133 10.09 0.88 7.92
CA LEU A 133 11.07 -0.14 7.55
C LEU A 133 10.79 -1.48 8.21
N MET A 134 10.38 -1.47 9.48
CA MET A 134 9.98 -2.69 10.19
C MET A 134 8.72 -3.31 9.62
N SER A 135 7.73 -2.50 9.27
CA SER A 135 6.51 -2.99 8.60
C SER A 135 6.81 -3.60 7.24
N ILE A 136 7.76 -3.02 6.48
CA ILE A 136 8.28 -3.63 5.24
C ILE A 136 8.91 -4.99 5.55
N GLY A 137 9.71 -5.10 6.61
CA GLY A 137 10.32 -6.38 7.05
C GLY A 137 9.26 -7.44 7.32
N VAL A 138 8.25 -7.12 8.12
CA VAL A 138 7.12 -8.04 8.41
C VAL A 138 6.39 -8.45 7.12
N PHE A 139 6.12 -7.48 6.25
CA PHE A 139 5.49 -7.73 4.95
C PHE A 139 6.32 -8.69 4.09
N LEU A 140 7.63 -8.44 3.93
CA LEU A 140 8.52 -9.26 3.10
C LEU A 140 8.70 -10.68 3.65
N ILE A 141 8.90 -10.83 4.96
CA ILE A 141 9.00 -12.14 5.61
C ILE A 141 7.72 -12.94 5.34
N THR A 142 6.55 -12.34 5.59
CA THR A 142 5.26 -12.98 5.36
C THR A 142 5.07 -13.33 3.88
N LEU A 143 5.51 -12.45 2.97
CA LEU A 143 5.40 -12.67 1.53
C LEU A 143 6.26 -13.85 1.06
N VAL A 144 7.49 -13.94 1.53
CA VAL A 144 8.41 -15.05 1.19
C VAL A 144 7.86 -16.38 1.70
N ILE A 145 7.33 -16.41 2.92
CA ILE A 145 6.80 -17.64 3.54
C ILE A 145 5.48 -18.07 2.88
N SER A 146 4.55 -17.13 2.69
CA SER A 146 3.17 -17.46 2.28
C SER A 146 2.93 -17.39 0.77
N GLY A 147 3.66 -16.52 0.07
CA GLY A 147 3.43 -16.20 -1.34
C GLY A 147 2.18 -15.33 -1.59
N TYR A 148 1.48 -14.84 -0.55
CA TYR A 148 0.28 -14.04 -0.68
C TYR A 148 0.53 -12.58 -0.31
N VAL A 149 0.44 -11.67 -1.30
CA VAL A 149 0.56 -10.21 -1.06
C VAL A 149 -0.50 -9.70 -0.10
N SER A 150 -1.75 -10.19 -0.24
CA SER A 150 -2.85 -9.79 0.63
C SER A 150 -2.64 -10.20 2.09
N LEU A 151 -2.19 -11.44 2.33
CA LEU A 151 -1.88 -11.91 3.69
C LEU A 151 -0.73 -11.10 4.29
N SER A 152 0.30 -10.83 3.49
CA SER A 152 1.45 -10.01 3.92
C SER A 152 1.04 -8.59 4.32
N SER A 153 0.13 -7.98 3.54
CA SER A 153 -0.42 -6.66 3.87
C SER A 153 -1.25 -6.68 5.15
N ILE A 154 -2.08 -7.71 5.34
CA ILE A 154 -2.90 -7.86 6.54
C ILE A 154 -2.02 -8.06 7.77
N ILE A 155 -1.06 -8.98 7.70
CA ILE A 155 -0.15 -9.28 8.82
C ILE A 155 0.67 -8.03 9.17
N ALA A 156 1.25 -7.33 8.19
CA ALA A 156 1.99 -6.09 8.44
C ALA A 156 1.11 -5.01 9.09
N GLY A 157 -0.14 -4.86 8.64
CA GLY A 157 -1.08 -3.89 9.21
C GLY A 157 -1.55 -4.25 10.62
N VAL A 158 -1.79 -5.54 10.92
CA VAL A 158 -2.18 -6.03 12.25
C VAL A 158 -1.00 -5.94 13.23
N PHE A 159 0.22 -6.17 12.75
CA PHE A 159 1.44 -6.06 13.57
C PHE A 159 1.90 -4.61 13.79
N PHE A 160 1.37 -3.66 13.01
CA PHE A 160 1.82 -2.27 13.05
C PHE A 160 1.70 -1.61 14.44
N PRO A 161 0.62 -1.80 15.24
CA PRO A 161 0.56 -1.31 16.61
C PRO A 161 1.69 -1.85 17.49
N VAL A 162 2.05 -3.14 17.35
CA VAL A 162 3.16 -3.75 18.09
C VAL A 162 4.49 -3.11 17.69
N VAL A 163 4.70 -2.87 16.41
CA VAL A 163 5.90 -2.15 15.90
C VAL A 163 6.01 -0.77 16.53
N VAL A 164 4.90 -0.03 16.56
CA VAL A 164 4.85 1.32 17.11
C VAL A 164 5.12 1.33 18.62
N MET A 165 4.44 0.48 19.38
CA MET A 165 4.50 0.48 20.86
C MET A 165 5.80 -0.12 21.39
N VAL A 166 6.25 -1.24 20.83
CA VAL A 166 7.36 -2.03 21.39
C VAL A 166 8.69 -1.64 20.76
N ILE A 167 8.72 -1.44 19.47
CA ILE A 167 9.96 -1.28 18.71
C ILE A 167 10.34 0.20 18.57
N SER A 168 9.41 1.03 18.11
CA SER A 168 9.66 2.49 17.99
C SER A 168 9.59 3.20 19.35
N LYS A 169 9.18 2.49 20.43
CA LYS A 169 9.07 3.03 21.80
C LYS A 169 8.45 4.42 21.84
N THR A 170 7.46 4.67 20.97
CA THR A 170 6.84 5.98 20.94
C THR A 170 5.97 6.19 22.18
N SER A 171 6.20 7.31 22.85
CA SER A 171 5.36 7.77 23.96
C SER A 171 4.16 8.60 23.51
N GLN A 172 3.96 8.75 22.19
CA GLN A 172 2.90 9.58 21.60
C GLN A 172 1.59 8.78 21.49
N PRO A 173 0.57 9.06 22.33
CA PRO A 173 -0.70 8.31 22.30
C PRO A 173 -1.38 8.35 20.94
N ASP A 174 -1.28 9.49 20.25
CA ASP A 174 -1.91 9.69 18.93
C ASP A 174 -1.32 8.74 17.87
N MET A 175 -0.03 8.36 17.98
CA MET A 175 0.56 7.36 17.09
C MET A 175 -0.01 5.96 17.32
N VAL A 176 -0.30 5.62 18.57
CA VAL A 176 -0.92 4.32 18.92
C VAL A 176 -2.35 4.28 18.38
N VAL A 177 -3.13 5.35 18.58
CA VAL A 177 -4.49 5.47 18.03
C VAL A 177 -4.45 5.37 16.51
N PHE A 178 -3.53 6.07 15.86
CA PHE A 178 -3.36 5.99 14.41
C PHE A 178 -3.01 4.57 13.95
N ALA A 179 -2.12 3.87 14.66
CA ALA A 179 -1.76 2.49 14.34
C ALA A 179 -2.96 1.53 14.44
N LEU A 180 -3.81 1.69 15.46
CA LEU A 180 -5.05 0.92 15.59
C LEU A 180 -6.05 1.23 14.45
N MET A 181 -6.17 2.51 14.07
CA MET A 181 -7.00 2.92 12.92
C MET A 181 -6.50 2.28 11.62
N ILE A 182 -5.18 2.22 11.40
CA ILE A 182 -4.57 1.53 10.24
C ILE A 182 -4.94 0.05 10.25
N THR A 183 -4.82 -0.63 11.39
CA THR A 183 -5.19 -2.04 11.52
C THR A 183 -6.64 -2.27 11.09
N ILE A 184 -7.56 -1.47 11.61
CA ILE A 184 -8.99 -1.55 11.26
C ILE A 184 -9.19 -1.31 9.76
N ALA A 185 -8.58 -0.25 9.21
CA ALA A 185 -8.70 0.11 7.79
C ALA A 185 -8.16 -1.02 6.88
N VAL A 186 -7.03 -1.62 7.23
CA VAL A 186 -6.45 -2.75 6.48
C VAL A 186 -7.38 -3.96 6.49
N VAL A 187 -7.94 -4.33 7.64
CA VAL A 187 -8.88 -5.46 7.74
C VAL A 187 -10.13 -5.20 6.90
N ILE A 188 -10.74 -4.02 7.01
CA ILE A 188 -11.94 -3.64 6.25
C ILE A 188 -11.66 -3.67 4.74
N THR A 189 -10.57 -3.06 4.28
CA THR A 189 -10.26 -3.01 2.85
C THR A 189 -9.84 -4.36 2.26
N HIS A 190 -9.51 -5.35 3.12
CA HIS A 190 -9.10 -6.70 2.70
C HIS A 190 -10.17 -7.78 2.89
N GLN A 191 -11.42 -7.46 3.22
CA GLN A 191 -12.49 -8.46 3.46
C GLN A 191 -12.60 -9.50 2.35
N LYS A 192 -12.69 -9.06 1.08
CA LYS A 192 -12.74 -9.97 -0.08
C LYS A 192 -11.47 -10.84 -0.24
N ASN A 193 -10.32 -10.39 0.27
CA ASN A 193 -9.11 -11.20 0.26
C ASN A 193 -9.12 -12.22 1.39
N ILE A 194 -9.62 -11.86 2.56
CA ILE A 194 -9.79 -12.76 3.70
C ILE A 194 -10.71 -13.91 3.29
N GLU A 195 -11.85 -13.62 2.66
CA GLU A 195 -12.76 -14.65 2.13
C GLU A 195 -12.06 -15.58 1.12
N ARG A 196 -11.26 -15.00 0.18
CA ARG A 196 -10.50 -15.81 -0.78
C ARG A 196 -9.38 -16.61 -0.14
N LEU A 197 -8.71 -16.09 0.90
CA LEU A 197 -7.69 -16.82 1.66
C LEU A 197 -8.32 -18.03 2.38
N LEU A 198 -9.43 -17.83 3.08
CA LEU A 198 -10.15 -18.88 3.79
C LEU A 198 -10.68 -19.96 2.83
N SER A 199 -11.18 -19.56 1.66
CA SER A 199 -11.64 -20.48 0.60
C SER A 199 -10.53 -21.03 -0.30
N LYS A 200 -9.24 -20.75 0.00
CA LYS A 200 -8.06 -21.18 -0.78
C LYS A 200 -8.08 -20.71 -2.25
N LYS A 201 -8.79 -19.62 -2.56
CA LYS A 201 -8.93 -19.04 -3.91
C LYS A 201 -8.08 -17.79 -4.13
N GLU A 202 -7.28 -17.37 -3.14
CA GLU A 202 -6.41 -16.19 -3.27
C GLU A 202 -5.21 -16.48 -4.18
N SER A 203 -4.81 -15.49 -4.99
CA SER A 203 -3.73 -15.64 -5.97
C SER A 203 -2.36 -15.55 -5.29
N ARG A 204 -1.48 -16.51 -5.56
CA ARG A 204 -0.09 -16.50 -5.10
C ARG A 204 0.84 -15.80 -6.10
N VAL A 205 1.85 -15.12 -5.57
CA VAL A 205 2.98 -14.62 -6.37
C VAL A 205 4.05 -15.71 -6.41
N LYS A 206 4.49 -16.10 -7.60
CA LYS A 206 5.63 -17.02 -7.78
C LYS A 206 6.93 -16.25 -7.53
N ILE A 207 7.38 -16.17 -6.28
CA ILE A 207 8.61 -15.44 -5.90
C ILE A 207 9.84 -16.28 -6.21
N LEU A 208 9.76 -17.60 -6.02
CA LEU A 208 10.79 -18.56 -6.36
C LEU A 208 10.28 -19.42 -7.51
N LYS A 209 10.89 -19.34 -8.69
CA LYS A 209 10.80 -20.40 -9.69
C LYS A 209 11.46 -21.65 -9.08
N ARG A 210 10.68 -22.50 -8.45
CA ARG A 210 11.13 -23.87 -8.22
C ARG A 210 11.25 -24.47 -9.61
N LYS A 211 12.48 -24.70 -10.10
CA LYS A 211 12.72 -25.49 -11.30
C LYS A 211 11.87 -26.75 -11.15
N SER A 212 10.90 -26.93 -11.99
CA SER A 212 10.10 -28.15 -11.95
C SER A 212 10.99 -29.28 -12.43
N ARG A 213 10.97 -30.42 -11.74
CA ARG A 213 11.67 -31.65 -12.18
C ARG A 213 11.34 -32.04 -13.63
N GLU A 214 10.28 -31.50 -14.21
CA GLU A 214 9.90 -31.67 -15.62
C GLU A 214 10.87 -30.98 -16.60
N GLU A 215 11.40 -29.77 -16.25
CA GLU A 215 12.40 -29.11 -17.12
C GLU A 215 13.73 -29.85 -17.12
N ASP A 216 14.11 -30.48 -16.00
CA ASP A 216 15.33 -31.31 -15.92
C ASP A 216 15.15 -32.63 -16.69
N ASN A 217 13.98 -33.23 -16.70
CA ASN A 217 13.67 -34.44 -17.49
C ASN A 217 13.62 -34.15 -19.01
N ILE A 218 13.11 -32.96 -19.42
CA ILE A 218 13.09 -32.58 -20.83
C ILE A 218 14.48 -32.24 -21.33
N SER A 219 15.34 -31.61 -20.53
CA SER A 219 16.73 -31.35 -20.87
C SER A 219 17.56 -32.61 -20.93
N ALA A 220 17.35 -33.56 -20.01
CA ALA A 220 18.00 -34.89 -20.02
C ALA A 220 17.57 -35.76 -21.24
N SER A 221 16.28 -35.70 -21.61
CA SER A 221 15.75 -36.39 -22.79
C SER A 221 16.30 -35.84 -24.11
N LYS A 222 16.49 -34.51 -24.22
CA LYS A 222 17.08 -33.87 -25.40
C LYS A 222 18.59 -34.12 -25.53
N GLY A 223 19.32 -34.26 -24.42
CA GLY A 223 20.72 -34.61 -24.42
C GLY A 223 21.01 -36.04 -24.93
N ASN A 224 20.12 -36.98 -24.67
CA ASN A 224 20.23 -38.37 -25.13
C ASN A 224 19.84 -38.60 -26.60
N MET A 225 19.20 -37.61 -27.26
CA MET A 225 18.84 -37.73 -28.69
C MET A 225 19.93 -37.20 -29.65
N GLN A 226 20.98 -36.55 -29.13
CA GLN A 226 22.08 -36.03 -29.97
C GLN A 226 23.34 -36.92 -30.01
N VAL A 227 23.27 -38.08 -29.39
CA VAL A 227 24.42 -39.04 -29.32
C VAL A 227 24.09 -40.38 -30.05
N LYS A 228 23.29 -40.34 -31.10
CA LYS A 228 23.14 -41.48 -32.02
C LYS A 228 23.31 -41.04 -33.44
#